data_2a9977fce5c99196887e7873ef4ee295
#
_entry.id   2a9977fce5c99196887e7873ef4ee295
#
_cell.length_a   1.000
_cell.length_b   1.000
_cell.length_c   1.000
_cell.angle_alpha   90.00
_cell.angle_beta   90.00
_cell.angle_gamma   90.00
#
_symmetry.space_group_name_H-M   'P 1'
#
loop_
_entity.id
_entity.type
_entity.pdbx_description
1 polymer ?
#
loop_
_entity_poly.entity_id
_entity_poly.type
_entity_poly.pdbx_seq_one_letter_code
_entity_poly.pdbx_strand_id
1 'polypeptide(L)'
;MLYLVARSSCLPLHVVGRGPCYRTLMKDSKEYSKKIQKLYRSLKQKPGKHAHVEFDEPVDALVFAIVSENLTESQAQAAMKKLKDYFVDWNDLRVATVEEIAEVLGQDIPPARGIAATLTGTLNAVFDKHNMLSLQSLRKLGKRPAKLLLEKLSGATPFVVDYCMLSALQGHAIPLTPKMIEYLKTSQLINAEAGYEEIEGFLARLISIKNAYEFYSLLRHESESPKTHTGKTKQAKKK
;
A
#
# COMPACT_ATOMS: atom_id res chain seq x y z
N MET A 1 65.18 -24.39 3.19
CA MET A 1 64.75 -23.12 3.72
C MET A 1 64.05 -22.33 2.61
N LEU A 2 62.79 -22.44 2.47
CA LEU A 2 61.99 -21.71 1.46
C LEU A 2 60.89 -20.93 2.19
N TYR A 3 60.98 -19.60 2.12
CA TYR A 3 59.97 -18.67 2.58
C TYR A 3 58.84 -18.63 1.55
N LEU A 4 57.65 -19.05 1.97
CA LEU A 4 56.43 -18.84 1.19
C LEU A 4 55.79 -17.52 1.61
N VAL A 5 55.84 -16.55 0.71
CA VAL A 5 55.17 -15.25 0.84
C VAL A 5 53.70 -15.43 0.49
N ALA A 6 52.81 -15.30 1.48
CA ALA A 6 51.38 -15.25 1.28
C ALA A 6 51.01 -13.90 0.63
N ARG A 7 50.52 -13.95 -0.60
CA ARG A 7 49.89 -12.80 -1.28
C ARG A 7 48.50 -12.56 -0.74
N SER A 8 48.33 -11.48 0.01
CA SER A 8 47.05 -10.88 0.34
C SER A 8 46.37 -10.44 -0.93
N SER A 9 45.30 -11.15 -1.33
CA SER A 9 44.39 -10.72 -2.38
C SER A 9 43.40 -9.71 -1.78
N CYS A 10 43.65 -8.43 -2.03
CA CYS A 10 42.63 -7.38 -1.84
C CYS A 10 41.45 -7.69 -2.76
N LEU A 11 40.33 -8.00 -2.16
CA LEU A 11 39.00 -7.99 -2.86
C LEU A 11 38.63 -6.52 -3.13
N PRO A 12 38.21 -6.17 -4.34
CA PRO A 12 37.76 -4.82 -4.62
C PRO A 12 36.45 -4.55 -3.90
N LEU A 13 36.40 -3.41 -3.19
CA LEU A 13 35.16 -2.83 -2.69
C LEU A 13 34.15 -2.75 -3.83
N HIS A 14 33.08 -3.54 -3.72
CA HIS A 14 31.90 -3.34 -4.56
C HIS A 14 31.35 -1.93 -4.29
N VAL A 15 31.69 -1.02 -5.17
CA VAL A 15 30.95 0.23 -5.35
C VAL A 15 29.53 -0.20 -5.73
N VAL A 16 28.58 -0.05 -4.78
CA VAL A 16 27.16 -0.16 -5.07
C VAL A 16 26.85 1.01 -6.02
N GLY A 17 27.06 0.73 -7.31
CA GLY A 17 26.63 1.60 -8.38
C GLY A 17 25.13 1.77 -8.29
N ARG A 18 24.68 3.02 -8.28
CA ARG A 18 23.30 3.38 -8.56
C ARG A 18 22.91 2.66 -9.85
N GLY A 19 22.16 1.57 -9.72
CA GLY A 19 21.62 0.86 -10.87
C GLY A 19 20.90 1.87 -11.76
N PRO A 20 20.98 1.72 -13.08
CA PRO A 20 20.26 2.59 -14.00
C PRO A 20 18.79 2.54 -13.61
N CYS A 21 18.21 3.71 -13.40
CA CYS A 21 16.77 3.87 -13.20
C CYS A 21 16.10 3.37 -14.49
N TYR A 22 15.84 2.07 -14.56
CA TYR A 22 15.07 1.48 -15.63
C TYR A 22 13.64 2.01 -15.46
N ARG A 23 13.41 3.12 -16.14
CA ARG A 23 12.08 3.66 -16.37
C ARG A 23 11.38 2.70 -17.32
N THR A 24 11.01 1.52 -16.83
CA THR A 24 10.24 0.56 -17.60
C THR A 24 8.89 1.20 -17.86
N LEU A 25 8.77 1.79 -19.04
CA LEU A 25 7.49 2.31 -19.51
C LEU A 25 6.65 1.08 -19.86
N MET A 26 5.49 0.97 -19.22
CA MET A 26 4.52 -0.07 -19.52
C MET A 26 4.31 -0.14 -21.05
N LYS A 27 4.58 -1.30 -21.67
CA LYS A 27 4.30 -1.52 -23.10
C LYS A 27 2.83 -1.14 -23.34
N ASP A 28 2.53 -0.53 -24.49
CA ASP A 28 1.17 -0.08 -24.86
C ASP A 28 0.52 0.93 -23.91
N SER A 29 1.35 1.73 -23.25
CA SER A 29 0.88 2.71 -22.24
C SER A 29 -0.24 3.63 -22.74
N LYS A 30 -0.31 3.96 -24.05
CA LYS A 30 -1.37 4.77 -24.65
C LYS A 30 -2.74 4.06 -24.61
N GLU A 31 -2.77 2.75 -24.87
CA GLU A 31 -4.00 1.97 -24.85
C GLU A 31 -4.50 1.83 -23.41
N TYR A 32 -3.61 1.43 -22.49
CA TYR A 32 -3.94 1.33 -21.07
C TYR A 32 -4.37 2.67 -20.47
N SER A 33 -3.76 3.78 -20.87
CA SER A 33 -4.19 5.11 -20.44
C SER A 33 -5.65 5.39 -20.80
N LYS A 34 -6.08 5.07 -22.03
CA LYS A 34 -7.48 5.22 -22.45
C LYS A 34 -8.42 4.32 -21.64
N LYS A 35 -8.01 3.07 -21.38
CA LYS A 35 -8.79 2.12 -20.57
C LYS A 35 -8.98 2.62 -19.14
N ILE A 36 -7.91 3.08 -18.49
CA ILE A 36 -7.96 3.62 -17.12
C ILE A 36 -8.82 4.90 -17.06
N GLN A 37 -8.69 5.81 -18.00
CA GLN A 37 -9.53 7.02 -18.05
C GLN A 37 -11.02 6.68 -18.25
N LYS A 38 -11.33 5.67 -19.09
CA LYS A 38 -12.70 5.18 -19.27
C LYS A 38 -13.23 4.55 -17.99
N LEU A 39 -12.42 3.71 -17.33
CA LEU A 39 -12.75 3.14 -16.03
C LEU A 39 -13.08 4.25 -15.03
N TYR A 40 -12.20 5.23 -14.85
CA TYR A 40 -12.38 6.30 -13.88
C TYR A 40 -13.67 7.08 -14.12
N ARG A 41 -13.97 7.42 -15.38
CA ARG A 41 -15.25 8.07 -15.71
C ARG A 41 -16.46 7.20 -15.36
N SER A 42 -16.39 5.91 -15.61
CA SER A 42 -17.45 4.94 -15.26
C SER A 42 -17.64 4.83 -13.74
N LEU A 43 -16.53 4.81 -12.98
CA LEU A 43 -16.57 4.71 -11.52
C LEU A 43 -17.20 5.96 -10.89
N LYS A 44 -16.91 7.15 -11.41
CA LYS A 44 -17.52 8.41 -10.95
C LYS A 44 -19.05 8.48 -11.13
N GLN A 45 -19.60 7.72 -12.05
CA GLN A 45 -21.05 7.67 -12.28
C GLN A 45 -21.80 6.73 -11.33
N LYS A 46 -21.06 5.87 -10.60
CA LYS A 46 -21.65 4.97 -9.64
C LYS A 46 -22.04 5.74 -8.37
N PRO A 47 -23.24 5.47 -7.82
CA PRO A 47 -23.63 6.08 -6.55
C PRO A 47 -22.73 5.52 -5.42
N GLY A 48 -22.11 6.39 -4.65
CA GLY A 48 -21.30 6.04 -3.50
C GLY A 48 -20.69 7.30 -2.88
N LYS A 49 -20.75 7.43 -1.56
CA LYS A 49 -20.03 8.51 -0.85
C LYS A 49 -18.63 7.98 -0.54
N HIS A 50 -17.65 8.50 -1.23
CA HIS A 50 -16.24 8.25 -0.94
C HIS A 50 -15.73 9.40 -0.07
N ALA A 51 -16.02 9.32 1.24
CA ALA A 51 -15.53 10.32 2.18
C ALA A 51 -14.00 10.26 2.24
N HIS A 52 -13.36 11.40 2.05
CA HIS A 52 -11.93 11.52 2.30
C HIS A 52 -11.70 11.34 3.80
N VAL A 53 -10.89 10.35 4.16
CA VAL A 53 -10.47 10.15 5.55
C VAL A 53 -9.19 10.95 5.73
N GLU A 54 -9.28 12.02 6.50
CA GLU A 54 -8.11 12.77 6.95
C GLU A 54 -7.69 12.27 8.32
N PHE A 55 -6.38 12.19 8.51
CA PHE A 55 -5.80 11.78 9.79
C PHE A 55 -5.05 12.98 10.39
N ASP A 56 -5.39 13.33 11.62
CA ASP A 56 -4.70 14.38 12.35
C ASP A 56 -3.25 13.99 12.67
N GLU A 57 -3.04 12.72 13.02
CA GLU A 57 -1.73 12.15 13.28
C GLU A 57 -1.36 11.13 12.20
N PRO A 58 -0.20 11.26 11.53
CA PRO A 58 0.20 10.29 10.50
C PRO A 58 0.38 8.85 11.01
N VAL A 59 0.57 8.63 12.31
CA VAL A 59 0.59 7.28 12.90
C VAL A 59 -0.78 6.61 12.77
N ASP A 60 -1.88 7.36 12.88
CA ASP A 60 -3.23 6.79 12.67
C ASP A 60 -3.39 6.26 11.25
N ALA A 61 -2.87 6.99 10.26
CA ALA A 61 -2.87 6.54 8.87
C ALA A 61 -1.99 5.29 8.68
N LEU A 62 -0.85 5.23 9.38
CA LEU A 62 0.06 4.07 9.35
C LEU A 62 -0.64 2.82 9.90
N VAL A 63 -1.26 2.92 11.07
CA VAL A 63 -2.01 1.82 11.69
C VAL A 63 -3.14 1.37 10.77
N PHE A 64 -3.94 2.32 10.27
CA PHE A 64 -5.02 2.00 9.35
C PHE A 64 -4.52 1.32 8.07
N ALA A 65 -3.42 1.79 7.50
CA ALA A 65 -2.84 1.20 6.30
C ALA A 65 -2.44 -0.27 6.52
N ILE A 66 -1.73 -0.57 7.62
CA ILE A 66 -1.30 -1.93 7.96
C ILE A 66 -2.52 -2.85 8.11
N VAL A 67 -3.55 -2.39 8.83
CA VAL A 67 -4.79 -3.17 9.03
C VAL A 67 -5.51 -3.40 7.71
N SER A 68 -5.53 -2.41 6.83
CA SER A 68 -6.40 -2.38 5.66
C SER A 68 -5.81 -3.02 4.40
N GLU A 69 -4.51 -3.32 4.36
CA GLU A 69 -3.83 -3.81 3.15
C GLU A 69 -4.43 -5.10 2.59
N ASN A 70 -4.72 -6.06 3.50
CA ASN A 70 -5.22 -7.38 3.15
C ASN A 70 -6.70 -7.60 3.50
N LEU A 71 -7.38 -6.57 3.97
CA LEU A 71 -8.80 -6.58 4.31
C LEU A 71 -9.60 -5.75 3.31
N THR A 72 -10.90 -6.00 3.26
CA THR A 72 -11.81 -5.04 2.61
C THR A 72 -11.91 -3.78 3.46
N GLU A 73 -12.32 -2.68 2.84
CA GLU A 73 -12.46 -1.40 3.57
C GLU A 73 -13.41 -1.51 4.76
N SER A 74 -14.53 -2.22 4.60
CA SER A 74 -15.49 -2.47 5.68
C SER A 74 -14.88 -3.29 6.83
N GLN A 75 -14.12 -4.35 6.50
CA GLN A 75 -13.42 -5.16 7.51
C GLN A 75 -12.34 -4.34 8.22
N ALA A 76 -11.59 -3.52 7.49
CA ALA A 76 -10.56 -2.65 8.06
C ALA A 76 -11.15 -1.62 9.05
N GLN A 77 -12.28 -1.00 8.70
CA GLN A 77 -12.99 -0.08 9.58
C GLN A 77 -13.49 -0.77 10.85
N ALA A 78 -14.07 -1.97 10.71
CA ALA A 78 -14.50 -2.76 11.86
C ALA A 78 -13.33 -3.17 12.77
N ALA A 79 -12.20 -3.60 12.17
CA ALA A 79 -10.98 -3.93 12.90
C ALA A 79 -10.38 -2.72 13.64
N MET A 80 -10.31 -1.55 12.98
CA MET A 80 -9.87 -0.31 13.61
C MET A 80 -10.75 0.09 14.79
N LYS A 81 -12.07 -0.10 14.67
CA LYS A 81 -12.97 0.15 15.79
C LYS A 81 -12.66 -0.76 16.98
N LYS A 82 -12.51 -2.09 16.74
CA LYS A 82 -12.16 -3.04 17.79
C LYS A 82 -10.86 -2.65 18.51
N LEU A 83 -9.81 -2.28 17.73
CA LEU A 83 -8.54 -1.85 18.31
C LEU A 83 -8.68 -0.60 19.16
N LYS A 84 -9.41 0.42 18.69
CA LYS A 84 -9.65 1.67 19.43
C LYS A 84 -10.56 1.50 20.65
N ASP A 85 -11.47 0.55 20.63
CA ASP A 85 -12.37 0.26 21.75
C ASP A 85 -11.63 -0.52 22.86
N TYR A 86 -10.60 -1.29 22.53
CA TYR A 86 -9.84 -2.13 23.46
C TYR A 86 -8.59 -1.45 24.00
N PHE A 87 -7.76 -0.85 23.14
CA PHE A 87 -6.51 -0.20 23.53
C PHE A 87 -6.73 1.29 23.81
N VAL A 88 -6.14 1.78 24.89
CA VAL A 88 -6.24 3.19 25.30
C VAL A 88 -5.61 4.12 24.25
N ASP A 89 -4.45 3.73 23.74
CA ASP A 89 -3.74 4.44 22.69
C ASP A 89 -2.83 3.48 21.88
N TRP A 90 -2.12 4.00 20.87
CA TRP A 90 -1.19 3.19 20.07
C TRP A 90 0.06 2.74 20.85
N ASN A 91 0.40 3.39 21.97
CA ASN A 91 1.50 2.95 22.81
C ASN A 91 1.12 1.72 23.63
N ASP A 92 -0.13 1.68 24.09
CA ASP A 92 -0.72 0.49 24.73
C ASP A 92 -0.73 -0.69 23.74
N LEU A 93 -1.23 -0.49 22.52
CA LEU A 93 -1.18 -1.49 21.47
C LEU A 93 0.26 -1.94 21.12
N ARG A 94 1.23 -1.01 21.11
CA ARG A 94 2.63 -1.31 20.79
C ARG A 94 3.26 -2.31 21.77
N VAL A 95 2.93 -2.21 23.06
CA VAL A 95 3.48 -3.07 24.11
C VAL A 95 2.69 -4.36 24.33
N ALA A 96 1.49 -4.47 23.74
CA ALA A 96 0.67 -5.67 23.77
C ALA A 96 1.33 -6.83 23.00
N THR A 97 0.96 -8.06 23.36
CA THR A 97 1.44 -9.25 22.66
C THR A 97 0.75 -9.42 21.31
N VAL A 98 1.44 -10.09 20.38
CA VAL A 98 0.85 -10.41 19.04
C VAL A 98 -0.42 -11.25 19.20
N GLU A 99 -0.46 -12.15 20.19
CA GLU A 99 -1.59 -12.99 20.50
C GLU A 99 -2.79 -12.16 20.96
N GLU A 100 -2.59 -11.22 21.85
CA GLU A 100 -3.63 -10.33 22.38
C GLU A 100 -4.22 -9.46 21.28
N ILE A 101 -3.39 -8.83 20.46
CA ILE A 101 -3.86 -8.02 19.31
C ILE A 101 -4.64 -8.88 18.31
N ALA A 102 -4.16 -10.10 18.03
CA ALA A 102 -4.82 -11.02 17.12
C ALA A 102 -6.18 -11.49 17.65
N GLU A 103 -6.31 -11.67 18.97
CA GLU A 103 -7.57 -12.01 19.61
C GLU A 103 -8.57 -10.86 19.53
N VAL A 104 -8.14 -9.62 19.77
CA VAL A 104 -8.97 -8.41 19.62
C VAL A 104 -9.46 -8.24 18.20
N LEU A 105 -8.61 -8.46 17.19
CA LEU A 105 -8.99 -8.43 15.78
C LEU A 105 -10.06 -9.49 15.47
N GLY A 106 -9.91 -10.69 16.03
CA GLY A 106 -10.87 -11.77 15.94
C GLY A 106 -10.45 -12.87 14.94
N GLN A 107 -10.95 -14.09 15.17
CA GLN A 107 -10.67 -15.26 14.34
C GLN A 107 -11.32 -15.20 12.95
N ASP A 108 -12.30 -14.36 12.76
CA ASP A 108 -12.95 -14.06 11.48
C ASP A 108 -12.06 -13.28 10.50
N ILE A 109 -10.88 -12.82 10.99
CA ILE A 109 -9.86 -12.16 10.18
C ILE A 109 -8.67 -13.12 9.99
N PRO A 110 -8.58 -13.90 8.90
CA PRO A 110 -7.52 -14.87 8.70
C PRO A 110 -6.08 -14.33 8.86
N PRO A 111 -5.77 -13.08 8.41
CA PRO A 111 -4.45 -12.50 8.59
C PRO A 111 -4.22 -11.82 9.96
N ALA A 112 -5.12 -11.98 10.96
CA ALA A 112 -5.06 -11.23 12.22
C ALA A 112 -3.69 -11.30 12.91
N ARG A 113 -3.08 -12.49 13.00
CA ARG A 113 -1.74 -12.66 13.60
C ARG A 113 -0.64 -11.95 12.81
N GLY A 114 -0.71 -11.98 11.47
CA GLY A 114 0.23 -11.25 10.60
C GLY A 114 0.07 -9.74 10.74
N ILE A 115 -1.16 -9.24 10.79
CA ILE A 115 -1.47 -7.83 11.04
C ILE A 115 -0.93 -7.41 12.41
N ALA A 116 -1.20 -8.19 13.46
CA ALA A 116 -0.73 -7.93 14.82
C ALA A 116 0.80 -7.84 14.90
N ALA A 117 1.51 -8.79 14.31
CA ALA A 117 2.98 -8.79 14.28
C ALA A 117 3.54 -7.58 13.52
N THR A 118 2.91 -7.20 12.39
CA THR A 118 3.31 -6.01 11.63
C THR A 118 3.06 -4.73 12.42
N LEU A 119 1.90 -4.60 13.07
CA LEU A 119 1.57 -3.45 13.92
C LEU A 119 2.60 -3.27 15.02
N THR A 120 2.83 -4.32 15.83
CA THR A 120 3.79 -4.27 16.93
C THR A 120 5.21 -3.92 16.43
N GLY A 121 5.67 -4.59 15.38
CA GLY A 121 6.99 -4.34 14.80
C GLY A 121 7.15 -2.93 14.26
N THR A 122 6.16 -2.42 13.53
CA THR A 122 6.21 -1.08 12.94
C THR A 122 6.10 0.02 13.99
N LEU A 123 5.21 -0.12 14.99
CA LEU A 123 5.08 0.86 16.07
C LEU A 123 6.33 0.90 16.94
N ASN A 124 6.96 -0.24 17.24
CA ASN A 124 8.25 -0.27 17.91
C ASN A 124 9.34 0.45 17.09
N ALA A 125 9.41 0.21 15.78
CA ALA A 125 10.38 0.90 14.90
C ALA A 125 10.17 2.43 14.88
N VAL A 126 8.92 2.91 14.95
CA VAL A 126 8.61 4.34 15.10
C VAL A 126 9.08 4.86 16.46
N PHE A 127 8.78 4.14 17.54
CA PHE A 127 9.15 4.53 18.89
C PHE A 127 10.66 4.56 19.09
N ASP A 128 11.38 3.54 18.65
CA ASP A 128 12.84 3.44 18.77
C ASP A 128 13.56 4.58 18.05
N LYS A 129 12.98 5.06 16.95
CA LYS A 129 13.56 6.14 16.16
C LYS A 129 13.26 7.53 16.71
N HIS A 130 12.12 7.72 17.32
CA HIS A 130 11.61 9.05 17.70
C HIS A 130 11.42 9.22 19.20
N ASN A 131 11.58 8.16 20.02
CA ASN A 131 11.23 8.07 21.45
C ASN A 131 9.79 8.50 21.75
N MET A 132 8.92 8.44 20.73
CA MET A 132 7.49 8.73 20.79
C MET A 132 6.77 8.10 19.60
N LEU A 133 5.48 7.80 19.75
CA LEU A 133 4.64 7.34 18.66
C LEU A 133 4.03 8.53 17.91
N SER A 134 4.87 9.30 17.25
CA SER A 134 4.43 10.41 16.40
C SER A 134 5.25 10.50 15.13
N LEU A 135 4.58 10.74 14.03
CA LEU A 135 5.17 10.99 12.71
C LEU A 135 4.87 12.41 12.22
N GLN A 136 4.45 13.32 13.10
CA GLN A 136 4.17 14.73 12.76
C GLN A 136 5.37 15.44 12.15
N SER A 137 6.58 15.05 12.54
CA SER A 137 7.82 15.58 11.97
C SER A 137 7.89 15.38 10.45
N LEU A 138 7.28 14.32 9.91
CA LEU A 138 7.24 14.04 8.47
C LEU A 138 6.48 15.10 7.68
N ARG A 139 5.47 15.75 8.29
CA ARG A 139 4.71 16.83 7.65
C ARG A 139 5.56 18.07 7.37
N LYS A 140 6.59 18.29 8.20
CA LYS A 140 7.54 19.41 8.04
C LYS A 140 8.60 19.14 6.97
N LEU A 141 8.74 17.89 6.56
CA LEU A 141 9.67 17.48 5.51
C LEU A 141 9.04 17.63 4.12
N GLY A 142 9.89 17.73 3.10
CA GLY A 142 9.43 17.58 1.72
C GLY A 142 8.90 16.17 1.45
N LYS A 143 8.01 16.01 0.46
CA LYS A 143 7.35 14.73 0.17
C LYS A 143 8.32 13.56 -0.06
N ARG A 144 9.41 13.81 -0.80
CA ARG A 144 10.42 12.78 -1.11
C ARG A 144 11.20 12.31 0.12
N PRO A 145 11.75 13.17 0.98
CA PRO A 145 12.34 12.75 2.24
C PRO A 145 11.37 12.02 3.16
N ALA A 146 10.13 12.48 3.27
CA ALA A 146 9.11 11.82 4.08
C ALA A 146 8.82 10.39 3.59
N LYS A 147 8.66 10.19 2.27
CA LYS A 147 8.49 8.86 1.66
C LYS A 147 9.67 7.93 1.99
N LEU A 148 10.91 8.40 1.81
CA LEU A 148 12.12 7.63 2.11
C LEU A 148 12.23 7.23 3.60
N LEU A 149 11.69 8.04 4.51
CA LEU A 149 11.68 7.71 5.93
C LEU A 149 10.63 6.66 6.26
N LEU A 150 9.46 6.70 5.61
CA LEU A 150 8.44 5.67 5.73
C LEU A 150 8.91 4.33 5.17
N GLU A 151 9.55 4.32 4.00
CA GLU A 151 10.13 3.12 3.37
C GLU A 151 11.16 2.39 4.24
N LYS A 152 11.80 3.10 5.18
CA LYS A 152 12.76 2.53 6.13
C LYS A 152 12.14 1.95 7.40
N LEU A 153 10.84 2.13 7.61
CA LEU A 153 10.16 1.53 8.76
C LEU A 153 10.00 0.03 8.53
N SER A 154 10.33 -0.75 9.54
CA SER A 154 10.09 -2.20 9.52
C SER A 154 8.60 -2.47 9.35
N GLY A 155 8.22 -3.38 8.44
CA GLY A 155 6.84 -3.72 8.16
C GLY A 155 6.07 -2.73 7.27
N ALA A 156 6.68 -1.62 6.85
CA ALA A 156 6.06 -0.69 5.91
C ALA A 156 6.17 -1.23 4.47
N THR A 157 5.08 -1.83 3.99
CA THR A 157 4.96 -2.25 2.59
C THR A 157 4.80 -1.04 1.66
N PRO A 158 5.00 -1.20 0.33
CA PRO A 158 4.72 -0.14 -0.63
C PRO A 158 3.30 0.44 -0.51
N PHE A 159 2.29 -0.42 -0.26
CA PHE A 159 0.92 0.03 -0.01
C PHE A 159 0.83 0.94 1.22
N VAL A 160 1.44 0.53 2.34
CA VAL A 160 1.41 1.30 3.59
C VAL A 160 2.07 2.66 3.41
N VAL A 161 3.23 2.71 2.74
CA VAL A 161 3.94 3.95 2.44
C VAL A 161 3.09 4.88 1.58
N ASP A 162 2.54 4.36 0.47
CA ASP A 162 1.75 5.17 -0.46
C ASP A 162 0.43 5.63 0.15
N TYR A 163 -0.20 4.82 1.02
CA TYR A 163 -1.39 5.22 1.76
C TYR A 163 -1.11 6.37 2.73
N CYS A 164 -0.03 6.29 3.52
CA CYS A 164 0.39 7.37 4.42
C CYS A 164 0.74 8.65 3.64
N MET A 165 1.40 8.52 2.49
CA MET A 165 1.70 9.65 1.62
C MET A 165 0.42 10.32 1.13
N LEU A 166 -0.56 9.53 0.66
CA LEU A 166 -1.81 10.05 0.11
C LEU A 166 -2.70 10.68 1.17
N SER A 167 -2.94 9.98 2.30
CA SER A 167 -3.97 10.33 3.28
C SER A 167 -3.52 11.26 4.40
N ALA A 168 -2.25 11.19 4.82
CA ALA A 168 -1.75 11.96 5.96
C ALA A 168 -0.69 13.01 5.59
N LEU A 169 0.08 12.78 4.53
CA LEU A 169 1.20 13.63 4.16
C LEU A 169 0.94 14.44 2.87
N GLN A 170 -0.28 14.40 2.33
CA GLN A 170 -0.66 15.14 1.11
C GLN A 170 0.31 14.91 -0.06
N GLY A 171 0.83 13.70 -0.17
CA GLY A 171 1.70 13.28 -1.27
C GLY A 171 0.88 12.80 -2.47
N HIS A 172 1.53 12.72 -3.63
CA HIS A 172 0.93 12.15 -4.82
C HIS A 172 1.33 10.67 -4.93
N ALA A 173 0.44 9.79 -4.52
CA ALA A 173 0.58 8.35 -4.58
C ALA A 173 -0.79 7.71 -4.85
N ILE A 174 -0.79 6.51 -5.39
CA ILE A 174 -2.00 5.69 -5.60
C ILE A 174 -1.77 4.35 -4.89
N PRO A 175 -2.18 4.21 -3.63
CA PRO A 175 -2.02 2.96 -2.90
C PRO A 175 -2.78 1.83 -3.59
N LEU A 176 -2.15 0.66 -3.73
CA LEU A 176 -2.74 -0.48 -4.43
C LEU A 176 -2.76 -1.71 -3.54
N THR A 177 -3.96 -2.13 -3.13
CA THR A 177 -4.11 -3.42 -2.44
C THR A 177 -3.90 -4.58 -3.41
N PRO A 178 -3.57 -5.80 -2.92
CA PRO A 178 -3.48 -6.99 -3.77
C PRO A 178 -4.74 -7.21 -4.63
N LYS A 179 -5.93 -6.99 -4.07
CA LYS A 179 -7.21 -7.11 -4.78
C LYS A 179 -7.36 -6.08 -5.91
N MET A 180 -6.89 -4.85 -5.69
CA MET A 180 -6.90 -3.81 -6.74
C MET A 180 -5.99 -4.19 -7.90
N ILE A 181 -4.80 -4.69 -7.60
CA ILE A 181 -3.85 -5.15 -8.63
C ILE A 181 -4.43 -6.33 -9.42
N GLU A 182 -5.00 -7.31 -8.73
CA GLU A 182 -5.67 -8.44 -9.35
C GLU A 182 -6.83 -8.00 -10.25
N TYR A 183 -7.67 -7.08 -9.76
CA TYR A 183 -8.78 -6.50 -10.55
C TYR A 183 -8.28 -5.82 -11.83
N LEU A 184 -7.26 -4.98 -11.72
CA LEU A 184 -6.68 -4.27 -12.88
C LEU A 184 -6.10 -5.24 -13.92
N LYS A 185 -5.39 -6.29 -13.46
CA LYS A 185 -4.81 -7.33 -14.32
C LYS A 185 -5.87 -8.19 -14.99
N THR A 186 -6.82 -8.73 -14.23
CA THR A 186 -7.87 -9.61 -14.75
C THR A 186 -8.84 -8.89 -15.68
N SER A 187 -9.04 -7.59 -15.46
CA SER A 187 -9.84 -6.74 -16.35
C SER A 187 -9.06 -6.20 -17.56
N GLN A 188 -7.80 -6.63 -17.76
CA GLN A 188 -6.92 -6.21 -18.86
C GLN A 188 -6.77 -4.68 -18.97
N LEU A 189 -6.79 -4.00 -17.83
CA LEU A 189 -6.64 -2.55 -17.71
C LEU A 189 -5.18 -2.11 -17.64
N ILE A 190 -4.30 -3.06 -17.31
CA ILE A 190 -2.85 -2.91 -17.25
C ILE A 190 -2.18 -4.18 -17.77
N ASN A 191 -0.85 -4.13 -17.95
CA ASN A 191 -0.07 -5.31 -18.29
C ASN A 191 -0.10 -6.33 -17.13
N ALA A 192 -0.37 -7.60 -17.43
CA ALA A 192 -0.45 -8.68 -16.45
C ALA A 192 0.88 -8.92 -15.71
N GLU A 193 2.02 -8.68 -16.38
CA GLU A 193 3.36 -8.87 -15.81
C GLU A 193 3.86 -7.66 -15.00
N ALA A 194 3.13 -6.53 -15.02
CA ALA A 194 3.56 -5.31 -14.33
C ALA A 194 3.60 -5.51 -12.82
N GLY A 195 4.69 -5.03 -12.19
CA GLY A 195 4.86 -5.01 -10.74
C GLY A 195 4.16 -3.82 -10.08
N TYR A 196 4.14 -3.81 -8.73
CA TYR A 196 3.49 -2.76 -7.94
C TYR A 196 3.96 -1.36 -8.35
N GLU A 197 5.28 -1.12 -8.30
CA GLU A 197 5.87 0.20 -8.57
C GLU A 197 5.59 0.71 -9.99
N GLU A 198 5.55 -0.22 -10.96
CA GLU A 198 5.26 0.11 -12.36
C GLU A 198 3.80 0.54 -12.52
N ILE A 199 2.87 -0.19 -11.86
CA ILE A 199 1.43 0.10 -11.89
C ILE A 199 1.16 1.42 -11.17
N GLU A 200 1.67 1.58 -9.94
CA GLU A 200 1.52 2.80 -9.15
C GLU A 200 2.05 4.01 -9.93
N GLY A 201 3.29 3.95 -10.40
CA GLY A 201 3.89 5.06 -11.14
C GLY A 201 3.19 5.35 -12.48
N PHE A 202 2.54 4.36 -13.10
CA PHE A 202 1.71 4.58 -14.29
C PHE A 202 0.41 5.31 -13.91
N LEU A 203 -0.29 4.87 -12.88
CA LEU A 203 -1.53 5.49 -12.41
C LEU A 203 -1.30 6.90 -11.88
N ALA A 204 -0.24 7.13 -11.11
CA ALA A 204 0.13 8.45 -10.60
C ALA A 204 0.42 9.46 -11.72
N ARG A 205 0.91 9.02 -12.87
CA ARG A 205 1.06 9.91 -14.05
C ARG A 205 -0.25 10.26 -14.74
N LEU A 206 -1.26 9.39 -14.65
CA LEU A 206 -2.56 9.59 -15.31
C LEU A 206 -3.56 10.36 -14.46
N ILE A 207 -3.51 10.18 -13.16
CA ILE A 207 -4.47 10.73 -12.20
C ILE A 207 -3.79 11.90 -11.49
N SER A 208 -4.41 13.07 -11.52
CA SER A 208 -3.86 14.23 -10.84
C SER A 208 -3.93 14.07 -9.32
N ILE A 209 -3.03 14.77 -8.60
CA ILE A 209 -2.99 14.75 -7.14
C ILE A 209 -4.34 15.07 -6.49
N LYS A 210 -5.10 16.00 -7.06
CA LYS A 210 -6.44 16.39 -6.57
C LYS A 210 -7.45 15.24 -6.62
N ASN A 211 -7.27 14.33 -7.58
CA ASN A 211 -8.19 13.21 -7.82
C ASN A 211 -7.64 11.89 -7.31
N ALA A 212 -6.43 11.87 -6.74
CA ALA A 212 -5.75 10.64 -6.35
C ALA A 212 -6.52 9.85 -5.29
N TYR A 213 -7.00 10.53 -4.25
CA TYR A 213 -7.79 9.87 -3.20
C TYR A 213 -9.14 9.37 -3.72
N GLU A 214 -9.85 10.19 -4.49
CA GLU A 214 -11.13 9.78 -5.11
C GLU A 214 -10.94 8.55 -6.00
N PHE A 215 -9.91 8.55 -6.85
CA PHE A 215 -9.61 7.42 -7.72
C PHE A 215 -9.26 6.16 -6.91
N TYR A 216 -8.42 6.28 -5.88
CA TYR A 216 -8.07 5.19 -4.97
C TYR A 216 -9.33 4.58 -4.34
N SER A 217 -10.17 5.40 -3.72
CA SER A 217 -11.38 4.95 -3.02
C SER A 217 -12.36 4.26 -3.97
N LEU A 218 -12.60 4.85 -5.14
CA LEU A 218 -13.47 4.28 -6.18
C LEU A 218 -12.93 2.93 -6.69
N LEU A 219 -11.63 2.85 -6.98
CA LEU A 219 -11.00 1.63 -7.47
C LEU A 219 -11.02 0.52 -6.41
N ARG A 220 -10.77 0.89 -5.15
CA ARG A 220 -10.83 -0.02 -4.03
C ARG A 220 -12.22 -0.63 -3.88
N HIS A 221 -13.25 0.21 -3.80
CA HIS A 221 -14.63 -0.24 -3.71
C HIS A 221 -15.02 -1.15 -4.88
N GLU A 222 -14.63 -0.81 -6.11
CA GLU A 222 -14.90 -1.63 -7.30
C GLU A 222 -14.22 -2.99 -7.23
N SER A 223 -12.96 -3.04 -6.79
CA SER A 223 -12.19 -4.28 -6.69
C SER A 223 -12.68 -5.20 -5.57
N GLU A 224 -13.30 -4.64 -4.54
CA GLU A 224 -13.86 -5.38 -3.40
C GLU A 224 -15.31 -5.82 -3.63
N SER A 225 -16.01 -5.24 -4.60
CA SER A 225 -17.37 -5.59 -4.93
C SER A 225 -17.45 -7.01 -5.52
N PRO A 226 -18.38 -7.85 -5.09
CA PRO A 226 -18.54 -9.18 -5.67
C PRO A 226 -18.85 -9.04 -7.16
N LYS A 227 -17.98 -9.64 -8.01
CA LYS A 227 -18.23 -9.66 -9.46
C LYS A 227 -19.51 -10.43 -9.72
N THR A 228 -20.57 -9.76 -10.11
CA THR A 228 -21.69 -10.41 -10.79
C THR A 228 -21.16 -10.90 -12.14
N HIS A 229 -20.82 -12.19 -12.22
CA HIS A 229 -20.48 -12.84 -13.48
C HIS A 229 -21.71 -12.86 -14.39
N THR A 230 -21.99 -11.75 -15.06
CA THR A 230 -22.84 -11.78 -16.25
C THR A 230 -21.99 -12.25 -17.42
N GLY A 231 -21.60 -13.51 -17.37
CA GLY A 231 -21.07 -14.25 -18.52
C GLY A 231 -22.21 -14.42 -19.53
N LYS A 232 -22.36 -13.48 -20.46
CA LYS A 232 -23.12 -13.74 -21.68
C LYS A 232 -22.30 -14.72 -22.54
N THR A 233 -22.46 -16.01 -22.25
CA THR A 233 -22.11 -17.08 -23.19
C THR A 233 -23.02 -16.91 -24.40
N LYS A 234 -22.51 -16.28 -25.47
CA LYS A 234 -23.16 -16.35 -26.78
C LYS A 234 -23.05 -17.79 -27.26
N GLN A 235 -24.06 -18.58 -27.01
CA GLN A 235 -24.28 -19.84 -27.72
C GLN A 235 -24.43 -19.49 -29.20
N ALA A 236 -23.43 -19.81 -30.00
CA ALA A 236 -23.54 -19.82 -31.45
C ALA A 236 -24.53 -20.92 -31.83
N LYS A 237 -25.74 -20.55 -32.19
CA LYS A 237 -26.66 -21.44 -32.90
C LYS A 237 -26.02 -21.72 -34.28
N LYS A 238 -25.48 -22.93 -34.47
CA LYS A 238 -25.30 -23.51 -35.80
C LYS A 238 -26.67 -23.90 -36.34
N LYS A 239 -27.02 -23.35 -37.47
CA LYS A 239 -27.96 -23.90 -38.41
C LYS A 239 -27.21 -24.72 -39.45
#